data_fb294110aa0b948393a1d5a1540e0a87
#
_entry.id   fb294110aa0b948393a1d5a1540e0a87
#
_cell.length_a   1.000
_cell.length_b   1.000
_cell.length_c   1.000
_cell.angle_alpha   90.00
_cell.angle_beta   90.00
_cell.angle_gamma   90.00
#
_symmetry.space_group_name_H-M   'P 1'
#
loop_
_entity.id
_entity.type
_entity.pdbx_description
1 polymer ?
#
loop_
_entity_poly.entity_id
_entity_poly.type
_entity_poly.pdbx_seq_one_letter_code
_entity_poly.pdbx_strand_id
1 'polypeptide(L)'
;TSYDATIYFNTFSPQYMVQWAEINSERLINPVFRLFQSELETVYEEKNMYGDFIGGQVMDTLMARYFGPHPYAYPIIGSTKNLKNPRLTEMHKFFEDYYVASNMALILSGDFDAQQVMPILEKAFSRIRSGNAPKQEKVMLPPFNGRETMKVKFPIPFIKAMGLGFRGVSANHEDQVALNIAVNLLNNANGTGYLDKLMVEHKLMGALAINESMNEAGIL
;
A
#
# COMPACT_ATOMS: atom_id res chain seq x y z
N THR A 1 -1.91 -2.46 5.00
CA THR A 1 -2.40 -1.24 4.35
C THR A 1 -1.48 -0.87 3.20
N SER A 2 -2.05 -0.45 2.09
CA SER A 2 -1.37 0.13 0.94
C SER A 2 -1.92 1.54 0.66
N TYR A 3 -1.51 2.16 -0.44
CA TYR A 3 -2.06 3.45 -0.85
C TYR A 3 -3.56 3.41 -1.16
N ASP A 4 -4.03 2.28 -1.70
CA ASP A 4 -5.39 2.16 -2.25
C ASP A 4 -6.30 1.25 -1.45
N ALA A 5 -5.76 0.42 -0.55
CA ALA A 5 -6.55 -0.57 0.17
C ALA A 5 -5.98 -0.93 1.54
N THR A 6 -6.88 -1.28 2.45
CA THR A 6 -6.55 -1.98 3.69
C THR A 6 -7.06 -3.40 3.60
N ILE A 7 -6.18 -4.38 3.78
CA ILE A 7 -6.50 -5.80 3.67
C ILE A 7 -6.33 -6.43 5.06
N TYR A 8 -7.38 -7.10 5.51
CA TYR A 8 -7.37 -7.96 6.69
C TYR A 8 -7.41 -9.40 6.22
N PHE A 9 -6.44 -10.19 6.59
CA PHE A 9 -6.40 -11.59 6.17
C PHE A 9 -6.20 -12.53 7.35
N ASN A 10 -6.79 -13.72 7.23
CA ASN A 10 -6.66 -14.80 8.20
C ASN A 10 -6.54 -16.12 7.43
N THR A 11 -5.80 -17.05 8.00
CA THR A 11 -5.82 -18.45 7.59
C THR A 11 -6.43 -19.26 8.71
N PHE A 12 -7.41 -20.09 8.39
CA PHE A 12 -8.13 -20.92 9.37
C PHE A 12 -8.59 -22.23 8.75
N SER A 13 -8.87 -23.23 9.58
CA SER A 13 -9.39 -24.51 9.12
C SER A 13 -10.88 -24.39 8.75
N PRO A 14 -11.36 -25.01 7.65
CA PRO A 14 -12.74 -24.90 7.17
C PRO A 14 -13.81 -25.25 8.22
N GLN A 15 -13.49 -26.17 9.15
CA GLN A 15 -14.39 -26.55 10.26
C GLN A 15 -14.77 -25.37 11.19
N TYR A 16 -13.98 -24.28 11.19
CA TYR A 16 -14.23 -23.09 12.01
C TYR A 16 -14.86 -21.94 11.22
N MET A 17 -15.44 -22.20 10.07
CA MET A 17 -16.04 -21.19 9.20
C MET A 17 -17.06 -20.31 9.92
N VAL A 18 -17.95 -20.92 10.70
CA VAL A 18 -18.98 -20.18 11.46
C VAL A 18 -18.35 -19.24 12.48
N GLN A 19 -17.43 -19.77 13.30
CA GLN A 19 -16.75 -18.98 14.34
C GLN A 19 -15.92 -17.85 13.72
N TRP A 20 -15.22 -18.14 12.63
CA TRP A 20 -14.44 -17.14 11.90
C TRP A 20 -15.35 -16.03 11.37
N ALA A 21 -16.48 -16.37 10.77
CA ALA A 21 -17.43 -15.41 10.23
C ALA A 21 -18.05 -14.54 11.35
N GLU A 22 -18.43 -15.13 12.46
CA GLU A 22 -18.97 -14.41 13.62
C GLU A 22 -17.94 -13.44 14.22
N ILE A 23 -16.70 -13.87 14.47
CA ILE A 23 -15.67 -13.02 15.06
C ILE A 23 -15.33 -11.87 14.12
N ASN A 24 -15.12 -12.14 12.83
CA ASN A 24 -14.68 -11.11 11.90
C ASN A 24 -15.80 -10.14 11.53
N SER A 25 -17.05 -10.60 11.43
CA SER A 25 -18.18 -9.68 11.25
C SER A 25 -18.38 -8.78 12.47
N GLU A 26 -18.27 -9.30 13.69
CA GLU A 26 -18.41 -8.52 14.92
C GLU A 26 -17.35 -7.43 15.02
N ARG A 27 -16.11 -7.70 14.67
CA ARG A 27 -15.02 -6.70 14.61
C ARG A 27 -15.33 -5.54 13.66
N LEU A 28 -16.07 -5.79 12.57
CA LEU A 28 -16.44 -4.80 11.56
C LEU A 28 -17.76 -4.07 11.90
N ILE A 29 -18.56 -4.63 12.80
CA ILE A 29 -19.81 -4.02 13.25
C ILE A 29 -19.57 -3.15 14.49
N ASN A 30 -18.85 -3.69 15.47
CA ASN A 30 -18.60 -3.08 16.77
C ASN A 30 -17.09 -2.97 17.06
N PRO A 31 -16.39 -2.02 16.43
CA PRO A 31 -14.94 -1.88 16.63
C PRO A 31 -14.66 -1.46 18.07
N VAL A 32 -13.72 -2.13 18.70
CA VAL A 32 -13.23 -1.79 20.02
C VAL A 32 -11.75 -1.44 19.93
N PHE A 33 -11.42 -0.15 20.07
CA PHE A 33 -10.05 0.35 20.02
C PHE A 33 -9.37 0.19 21.39
N ARG A 34 -9.20 -1.07 21.83
CA ARG A 34 -8.45 -1.37 23.04
C ARG A 34 -6.98 -1.10 22.82
N LEU A 35 -6.29 -0.74 23.92
CA LEU A 35 -4.85 -0.49 23.90
C LEU A 35 -4.41 0.54 22.86
N PHE A 36 -5.30 1.45 22.49
CA PHE A 36 -5.03 2.46 21.46
C PHE A 36 -3.72 3.20 21.70
N GLN A 37 -3.43 3.60 22.93
CA GLN A 37 -2.19 4.30 23.26
C GLN A 37 -0.96 3.42 23.04
N SER A 38 -1.01 2.17 23.45
CA SER A 38 0.09 1.22 23.27
C SER A 38 0.34 0.91 21.79
N GLU A 39 -0.73 0.72 21.02
CA GLU A 39 -0.62 0.51 19.56
C GLU A 39 -0.07 1.75 18.84
N LEU A 40 -0.46 2.93 19.30
CA LEU A 40 0.07 4.19 18.77
C LEU A 40 1.58 4.32 19.00
N GLU A 41 2.04 3.95 20.20
CA GLU A 41 3.47 3.92 20.54
C GLU A 41 4.21 2.93 19.63
N THR A 42 3.63 1.75 19.37
CA THR A 42 4.19 0.77 18.43
C THR A 42 4.33 1.35 17.01
N VAL A 43 3.27 1.96 16.49
CA VAL A 43 3.31 2.60 15.16
C VAL A 43 4.31 3.77 15.11
N TYR A 44 4.45 4.50 16.20
CA TYR A 44 5.45 5.56 16.32
C TYR A 44 6.88 5.02 16.25
N GLU A 45 7.16 3.90 16.93
CA GLU A 45 8.46 3.23 16.84
C GLU A 45 8.71 2.61 15.46
N GLU A 46 7.69 2.04 14.82
CA GLU A 46 7.79 1.61 13.41
C GLU A 46 8.15 2.78 12.50
N LYS A 47 7.55 3.97 12.72
CA LYS A 47 7.89 5.18 11.94
C LYS A 47 9.34 5.61 12.19
N ASN A 48 9.84 5.51 13.41
CA ASN A 48 11.23 5.82 13.73
C ASN A 48 12.17 4.82 13.00
N MET A 49 11.91 3.52 13.11
CA MET A 49 12.68 2.48 12.43
C MET A 49 12.68 2.68 10.90
N TYR A 50 11.51 2.99 10.33
CA TYR A 50 11.42 3.31 8.90
C TYR A 50 12.22 4.57 8.54
N GLY A 51 12.22 5.57 9.42
CA GLY A 51 13.01 6.80 9.28
C GLY A 51 14.52 6.55 9.32
N ASP A 52 14.98 5.54 10.05
CA ASP A 52 16.39 5.14 10.09
C ASP A 52 16.83 4.35 8.85
N PHE A 53 15.86 3.80 8.10
CA PHE A 53 16.15 3.10 6.87
C PHE A 53 16.29 4.09 5.70
N ILE A 54 17.51 4.21 5.19
CA ILE A 54 17.85 5.18 4.14
C ILE A 54 16.98 5.03 2.89
N GLY A 55 16.71 3.78 2.48
CA GLY A 55 15.83 3.48 1.35
C GLY A 55 14.43 4.06 1.51
N GLY A 56 13.88 4.00 2.73
CA GLY A 56 12.58 4.59 3.07
C GLY A 56 12.56 6.10 2.94
N GLN A 57 13.58 6.79 3.47
CA GLN A 57 13.68 8.25 3.34
C GLN A 57 13.79 8.71 1.87
N VAL A 58 14.56 7.98 1.07
CA VAL A 58 14.69 8.26 -0.36
C VAL A 58 13.35 8.04 -1.07
N MET A 59 12.66 6.95 -0.77
CA MET A 59 11.37 6.66 -1.36
C MET A 59 10.32 7.71 -0.97
N ASP A 60 10.22 8.07 0.31
CA ASP A 60 9.32 9.14 0.77
C ASP A 60 9.58 10.47 0.03
N THR A 61 10.87 10.81 -0.16
CA THR A 61 11.26 12.02 -0.89
C THR A 61 10.89 11.95 -2.37
N LEU A 62 11.09 10.79 -2.99
CA LEU A 62 10.69 10.53 -4.37
C LEU A 62 9.19 10.62 -4.54
N MET A 63 8.42 9.94 -3.70
CA MET A 63 6.96 9.94 -3.74
C MET A 63 6.40 11.35 -3.54
N ALA A 64 6.91 12.09 -2.57
CA ALA A 64 6.51 13.48 -2.34
C ALA A 64 6.77 14.39 -3.56
N ARG A 65 7.91 14.24 -4.22
CA ARG A 65 8.25 15.00 -5.42
C ARG A 65 7.45 14.54 -6.64
N TYR A 66 7.26 13.24 -6.76
CA TYR A 66 6.63 12.61 -7.91
C TYR A 66 5.14 12.90 -7.98
N PHE A 67 4.47 12.77 -6.84
CA PHE A 67 3.02 12.88 -6.76
C PHE A 67 2.52 14.25 -6.29
N GLY A 68 3.40 15.10 -5.71
CA GLY A 68 3.08 16.48 -5.35
C GLY A 68 1.81 16.62 -4.50
N PRO A 69 0.70 17.16 -5.06
CA PRO A 69 -0.54 17.36 -4.31
C PRO A 69 -1.38 16.09 -4.15
N HIS A 70 -1.04 15.00 -4.85
CA HIS A 70 -1.80 13.76 -4.81
C HIS A 70 -1.61 13.02 -3.47
N PRO A 71 -2.60 12.30 -2.95
CA PRO A 71 -2.48 11.50 -1.73
C PRO A 71 -1.28 10.53 -1.72
N TYR A 72 -0.88 10.00 -2.86
CA TYR A 72 0.31 9.13 -2.98
C TYR A 72 1.64 9.80 -2.64
N ALA A 73 1.65 11.12 -2.50
CA ALA A 73 2.83 11.85 -2.01
C ALA A 73 3.11 11.64 -0.52
N TYR A 74 2.14 11.13 0.24
CA TYR A 74 2.26 10.99 1.67
C TYR A 74 2.60 9.56 2.06
N PRO A 75 3.53 9.34 3.02
CA PRO A 75 3.84 8.00 3.52
C PRO A 75 2.60 7.31 4.12
N ILE A 76 2.43 6.02 3.83
CA ILE A 76 1.30 5.22 4.37
C ILE A 76 1.31 5.21 5.90
N ILE A 77 2.48 5.12 6.52
CA ILE A 77 2.63 5.14 7.98
C ILE A 77 2.35 6.52 8.60
N GLY A 78 2.15 7.54 7.77
CA GLY A 78 1.88 8.89 8.21
C GLY A 78 3.13 9.69 8.63
N SER A 79 2.89 10.86 9.19
CA SER A 79 3.94 11.74 9.70
C SER A 79 4.06 11.66 11.22
N THR A 80 5.26 11.89 11.74
CA THR A 80 5.52 12.01 13.19
C THR A 80 4.59 13.01 13.87
N LYS A 81 4.25 14.12 13.17
CA LYS A 81 3.33 15.14 13.69
C LYS A 81 1.93 14.57 13.91
N ASN A 82 1.43 13.79 12.95
CA ASN A 82 0.09 13.21 13.00
C ASN A 82 0.02 12.08 14.04
N LEU A 83 1.08 11.28 14.17
CA LEU A 83 1.16 10.19 15.14
C LEU A 83 1.26 10.67 16.60
N LYS A 84 1.70 11.90 16.84
CA LYS A 84 1.79 12.45 18.21
C LYS A 84 0.45 12.88 18.81
N ASN A 85 -0.55 13.16 17.99
CA ASN A 85 -1.84 13.70 18.45
C ASN A 85 -3.06 13.09 17.74
N PRO A 86 -3.19 11.76 17.67
CA PRO A 86 -4.39 11.16 17.12
C PRO A 86 -5.55 11.32 18.10
N ARG A 87 -6.73 11.56 17.57
CA ARG A 87 -7.96 11.61 18.36
C ARG A 87 -8.76 10.34 18.14
N LEU A 88 -9.09 9.66 19.22
CA LEU A 88 -9.91 8.46 19.16
C LEU A 88 -11.27 8.71 18.48
N THR A 89 -11.82 9.91 18.67
CA THR A 89 -13.05 10.35 17.99
C THR A 89 -12.90 10.42 16.47
N GLU A 90 -11.75 10.82 15.97
CA GLU A 90 -11.46 10.84 14.53
C GLU A 90 -11.28 9.42 13.99
N MET A 91 -10.71 8.52 14.78
CA MET A 91 -10.61 7.09 14.43
C MET A 91 -12.00 6.45 14.32
N HIS A 92 -12.89 6.72 15.29
CA HIS A 92 -14.28 6.27 15.22
C HIS A 92 -14.99 6.81 13.99
N LYS A 93 -14.85 8.12 13.74
CA LYS A 93 -15.44 8.75 12.56
C LYS A 93 -14.91 8.15 11.25
N PHE A 94 -13.61 7.94 11.15
CA PHE A 94 -13.00 7.30 9.97
C PHE A 94 -13.57 5.89 9.77
N PHE A 95 -13.69 5.12 10.83
CA PHE A 95 -14.32 3.80 10.75
C PHE A 95 -15.77 3.88 10.29
N GLU A 96 -16.54 4.81 10.84
CA GLU A 96 -17.94 5.04 10.45
C GLU A 96 -18.09 5.45 8.99
N ASP A 97 -17.21 6.27 8.48
CA ASP A 97 -17.25 6.79 7.12
C ASP A 97 -16.82 5.74 6.08
N TYR A 98 -15.82 4.92 6.38
CA TYR A 98 -15.18 4.06 5.37
C TYR A 98 -15.48 2.57 5.52
N TYR A 99 -15.83 2.08 6.72
CA TYR A 99 -16.16 0.67 6.94
C TYR A 99 -17.66 0.41 6.76
N VAL A 100 -18.12 0.61 5.54
CA VAL A 100 -19.48 0.38 5.09
C VAL A 100 -19.51 -0.71 4.02
N ALA A 101 -20.61 -1.46 3.93
CA ALA A 101 -20.70 -2.64 3.08
C ALA A 101 -20.37 -2.37 1.60
N SER A 102 -20.75 -1.19 1.08
CA SER A 102 -20.44 -0.81 -0.32
C SER A 102 -18.95 -0.54 -0.59
N ASN A 103 -18.14 -0.34 0.45
CA ASN A 103 -16.70 -0.07 0.36
C ASN A 103 -15.84 -1.26 0.81
N MET A 104 -16.43 -2.43 0.94
CA MET A 104 -15.74 -3.63 1.44
C MET A 104 -15.98 -4.80 0.49
N ALA A 105 -14.97 -5.65 0.37
CA ALA A 105 -15.05 -6.92 -0.33
C ALA A 105 -14.59 -8.05 0.60
N LEU A 106 -15.34 -9.14 0.64
CA LEU A 106 -14.98 -10.38 1.32
C LEU A 106 -14.51 -11.38 0.28
N ILE A 107 -13.26 -11.82 0.41
CA ILE A 107 -12.65 -12.79 -0.50
C ILE A 107 -12.29 -14.03 0.31
N LEU A 108 -12.83 -15.17 -0.09
CA LEU A 108 -12.53 -16.47 0.47
C LEU A 108 -11.83 -17.33 -0.59
N SER A 109 -10.75 -18.02 -0.19
CA SER A 109 -10.03 -18.96 -1.05
C SER A 109 -9.63 -20.18 -0.23
N GLY A 110 -9.84 -21.38 -0.78
CA GLY A 110 -9.50 -22.65 -0.12
C GLY A 110 -10.42 -23.78 -0.52
N ASP A 111 -10.35 -24.86 0.24
CA ASP A 111 -11.17 -26.06 0.05
C ASP A 111 -12.49 -25.93 0.83
N PHE A 112 -13.55 -25.47 0.17
CA PHE A 112 -14.90 -25.35 0.73
C PHE A 112 -15.98 -25.40 -0.35
N ASP A 113 -17.19 -25.78 0.05
CA ASP A 113 -18.38 -25.72 -0.80
C ASP A 113 -19.02 -24.34 -0.68
N ALA A 114 -19.05 -23.59 -1.78
CA ALA A 114 -19.61 -22.24 -1.82
C ALA A 114 -21.11 -22.21 -1.46
N GLN A 115 -21.89 -23.24 -1.81
CA GLN A 115 -23.33 -23.29 -1.52
C GLN A 115 -23.58 -23.46 -0.01
N GLN A 116 -22.70 -24.15 0.70
CA GLN A 116 -22.80 -24.33 2.15
C GLN A 116 -22.27 -23.10 2.91
N VAL A 117 -21.25 -22.41 2.37
CA VAL A 117 -20.60 -21.28 3.05
C VAL A 117 -21.35 -19.97 2.84
N MET A 118 -21.95 -19.74 1.67
CA MET A 118 -22.67 -18.47 1.40
C MET A 118 -23.70 -18.11 2.44
N PRO A 119 -24.60 -19.00 2.89
CA PRO A 119 -25.59 -18.66 3.93
C PRO A 119 -24.96 -18.27 5.27
N ILE A 120 -23.80 -18.84 5.61
CA ILE A 120 -23.05 -18.50 6.83
C ILE A 120 -22.52 -17.09 6.73
N LEU A 121 -21.88 -16.77 5.59
CA LEU A 121 -21.33 -15.44 5.34
C LEU A 121 -22.43 -14.37 5.27
N GLU A 122 -23.52 -14.63 4.56
CA GLU A 122 -24.66 -13.72 4.49
C GLU A 122 -25.23 -13.43 5.87
N LYS A 123 -25.46 -14.45 6.68
CA LYS A 123 -25.94 -14.29 8.06
C LYS A 123 -25.01 -13.42 8.91
N ALA A 124 -23.71 -13.62 8.82
CA ALA A 124 -22.73 -12.91 9.64
C ALA A 124 -22.50 -11.47 9.14
N PHE A 125 -22.27 -11.29 7.86
CA PHE A 125 -21.79 -10.01 7.29
C PHE A 125 -22.93 -9.10 6.79
N SER A 126 -24.17 -9.58 6.59
CA SER A 126 -25.32 -8.73 6.27
C SER A 126 -25.64 -7.67 7.34
N ARG A 127 -25.12 -7.84 8.54
CA ARG A 127 -25.23 -6.91 9.66
C ARG A 127 -24.29 -5.70 9.55
N ILE A 128 -23.33 -5.74 8.63
CA ILE A 128 -22.43 -4.61 8.40
C ILE A 128 -23.27 -3.43 7.91
N ARG A 129 -22.95 -2.26 8.46
CA ARG A 129 -23.63 -1.02 8.14
C ARG A 129 -23.63 -0.76 6.62
N SER A 130 -24.82 -0.50 6.11
CA SER A 130 -25.00 -0.01 4.74
C SER A 130 -24.65 1.48 4.68
N GLY A 131 -24.18 1.94 3.54
CA GLY A 131 -23.81 3.34 3.31
C GLY A 131 -22.86 3.47 2.14
N ASN A 132 -22.48 4.69 1.84
CA ASN A 132 -21.46 4.99 0.84
C ASN A 132 -20.28 5.64 1.54
N ALA A 133 -19.08 5.17 1.25
CA ALA A 133 -17.87 5.87 1.66
C ALA A 133 -17.82 7.28 1.04
N PRO A 134 -17.17 8.24 1.70
CA PRO A 134 -16.96 9.57 1.13
C PRO A 134 -16.30 9.46 -0.24
N LYS A 135 -16.81 10.21 -1.21
CA LYS A 135 -16.19 10.29 -2.53
C LYS A 135 -14.84 10.99 -2.39
N GLN A 136 -13.81 10.33 -2.86
CA GLN A 136 -12.51 10.97 -3.00
C GLN A 136 -12.53 11.90 -4.21
N GLU A 137 -12.04 13.12 -4.02
CA GLU A 137 -11.82 14.04 -5.14
C GLU A 137 -10.60 13.55 -5.93
N LYS A 138 -10.78 13.41 -7.24
CA LYS A 138 -9.66 13.07 -8.13
C LYS A 138 -8.67 14.22 -8.18
N VAL A 139 -7.47 13.99 -7.71
CA VAL A 139 -6.38 14.95 -7.80
C VAL A 139 -5.64 14.71 -9.11
N MET A 140 -5.74 15.67 -10.04
CA MET A 140 -5.00 15.59 -11.29
C MET A 140 -3.51 15.82 -11.04
N LEU A 141 -2.71 14.88 -11.47
CA LEU A 141 -1.26 15.01 -11.45
C LEU A 141 -0.81 15.91 -12.59
N PRO A 142 -0.08 17.00 -12.32
CA PRO A 142 0.46 17.85 -13.38
C PRO A 142 1.49 17.05 -14.19
N PRO A 143 1.55 17.25 -15.52
CA PRO A 143 2.59 16.64 -16.34
C PRO A 143 3.97 17.16 -15.93
N PHE A 144 5.01 16.37 -16.13
CA PHE A 144 6.36 16.88 -16.03
C PHE A 144 6.68 17.80 -17.21
N ASN A 145 7.19 18.99 -16.89
CA ASN A 145 7.61 19.97 -17.90
C ASN A 145 9.08 19.74 -18.32
N GLY A 146 9.39 18.54 -18.78
CA GLY A 146 10.74 18.15 -19.16
C GLY A 146 11.50 17.41 -18.06
N ARG A 147 12.84 17.36 -18.19
CA ARG A 147 13.70 16.66 -17.24
C ARG A 147 13.88 17.47 -15.97
N GLU A 148 13.53 16.89 -14.84
CA GLU A 148 13.85 17.43 -13.53
C GLU A 148 15.01 16.64 -12.89
N THR A 149 15.84 17.32 -12.11
CA THR A 149 16.95 16.69 -11.39
C THR A 149 16.78 16.95 -9.90
N MET A 150 16.79 15.87 -9.13
CA MET A 150 16.79 15.91 -7.68
C MET A 150 18.09 15.34 -7.15
N LYS A 151 18.69 16.00 -6.16
CA LYS A 151 19.86 15.51 -5.45
C LYS A 151 19.45 15.13 -4.03
N VAL A 152 19.62 13.87 -3.68
CA VAL A 152 19.41 13.35 -2.32
C VAL A 152 20.76 13.10 -1.70
N LYS A 153 20.99 13.64 -0.50
CA LYS A 153 22.23 13.42 0.23
C LYS A 153 22.13 12.12 1.02
N PHE A 154 22.94 11.15 0.67
CA PHE A 154 23.05 9.90 1.42
C PHE A 154 24.00 10.06 2.63
N PRO A 155 23.64 9.51 3.79
CA PRO A 155 24.53 9.52 4.95
C PRO A 155 25.71 8.54 4.84
N ILE A 156 25.79 7.77 3.74
CA ILE A 156 26.88 6.83 3.48
C ILE A 156 27.82 7.45 2.44
N PRO A 157 29.03 7.90 2.82
CA PRO A 157 29.88 8.72 1.97
C PRO A 157 30.43 8.00 0.72
N PHE A 158 30.41 6.68 0.69
CA PHE A 158 31.00 5.89 -0.41
C PHE A 158 29.98 5.43 -1.46
N ILE A 159 28.69 5.57 -1.20
CA ILE A 159 27.64 5.14 -2.12
C ILE A 159 27.21 6.30 -2.99
N LYS A 160 27.34 6.11 -4.30
CA LYS A 160 26.74 6.97 -5.31
C LYS A 160 25.66 6.16 -6.01
N ALA A 161 24.43 6.65 -5.96
CA ALA A 161 23.31 6.08 -6.66
C ALA A 161 22.75 7.09 -7.66
N MET A 162 22.22 6.59 -8.76
CA MET A 162 21.48 7.37 -9.75
C MET A 162 20.17 6.63 -10.04
N GLY A 163 19.08 7.34 -10.04
CA GLY A 163 17.78 6.83 -10.46
C GLY A 163 17.25 7.64 -11.66
N LEU A 164 16.51 6.97 -12.53
CA LEU A 164 15.70 7.57 -13.56
C LEU A 164 14.26 7.21 -13.25
N GLY A 165 13.41 8.21 -13.11
CA GLY A 165 12.00 8.01 -12.81
C GLY A 165 11.10 8.58 -13.90
N PHE A 166 10.07 7.84 -14.25
CA PHE A 166 9.07 8.22 -15.23
C PHE A 166 7.67 8.08 -14.64
N ARG A 167 6.70 8.82 -15.17
CA ARG A 167 5.30 8.53 -14.89
C ARG A 167 4.97 7.13 -15.38
N GLY A 168 4.58 6.27 -14.48
CA GLY A 168 3.98 5.00 -14.81
C GLY A 168 2.49 5.16 -15.10
N VAL A 169 1.82 4.05 -15.32
CA VAL A 169 0.39 3.97 -15.58
C VAL A 169 -0.38 3.44 -14.38
N SER A 170 -1.68 3.66 -14.34
CA SER A 170 -2.55 3.04 -13.33
C SER A 170 -2.59 1.52 -13.46
N ALA A 171 -2.96 0.83 -12.39
CA ALA A 171 -2.99 -0.64 -12.32
C ALA A 171 -3.93 -1.28 -13.37
N ASN A 172 -4.97 -0.55 -13.80
CA ASN A 172 -5.94 -1.02 -14.79
C ASN A 172 -5.67 -0.51 -16.22
N HIS A 173 -4.52 0.13 -16.45
CA HIS A 173 -4.17 0.65 -17.78
C HIS A 173 -3.74 -0.48 -18.72
N GLU A 174 -4.06 -0.36 -20.01
CA GLU A 174 -3.73 -1.35 -21.04
C GLU A 174 -2.22 -1.64 -21.17
N ASP A 175 -1.38 -0.63 -20.95
CA ASP A 175 0.08 -0.75 -21.01
C ASP A 175 0.73 -1.31 -19.75
N GLN A 176 -0.02 -1.57 -18.68
CA GLN A 176 0.54 -2.02 -17.40
C GLN A 176 1.33 -3.34 -17.53
N VAL A 177 0.79 -4.29 -18.29
CA VAL A 177 1.46 -5.57 -18.54
C VAL A 177 2.71 -5.38 -19.39
N ALA A 178 2.66 -4.53 -20.41
CA ALA A 178 3.81 -4.24 -21.27
C ALA A 178 4.96 -3.57 -20.47
N LEU A 179 4.63 -2.64 -19.55
CA LEU A 179 5.62 -2.02 -18.66
C LEU A 179 6.24 -3.03 -17.70
N ASN A 180 5.46 -3.95 -17.15
CA ASN A 180 6.00 -5.02 -16.31
C ASN A 180 6.98 -5.92 -17.08
N ILE A 181 6.66 -6.26 -18.33
CA ILE A 181 7.57 -7.01 -19.18
C ILE A 181 8.85 -6.22 -19.44
N ALA A 182 8.74 -4.93 -19.78
CA ALA A 182 9.90 -4.07 -20.01
C ALA A 182 10.81 -3.98 -18.78
N VAL A 183 10.26 -3.82 -17.59
CA VAL A 183 11.01 -3.81 -16.33
C VAL A 183 11.71 -5.15 -16.10
N ASN A 184 11.04 -6.28 -16.36
CA ASN A 184 11.63 -7.60 -16.21
C ASN A 184 12.77 -7.88 -17.24
N LEU A 185 12.75 -7.23 -18.40
CA LEU A 185 13.86 -7.28 -19.34
C LEU A 185 15.08 -6.49 -18.83
N LEU A 186 14.84 -5.47 -18.00
CA LEU A 186 15.92 -4.71 -17.38
C LEU A 186 16.49 -5.42 -16.16
N ASN A 187 15.64 -5.92 -15.25
CA ASN A 187 16.04 -6.57 -14.03
C ASN A 187 14.98 -7.58 -13.59
N ASN A 188 15.37 -8.79 -13.24
CA ASN A 188 14.43 -9.84 -12.85
C ASN A 188 15.00 -10.78 -11.79
N ALA A 189 14.12 -11.56 -11.13
CA ALA A 189 14.49 -12.49 -10.06
C ALA A 189 15.47 -13.61 -10.51
N ASN A 190 15.55 -13.89 -11.82
CA ASN A 190 16.46 -14.90 -12.36
C ASN A 190 17.85 -14.33 -12.72
N GLY A 191 18.06 -13.03 -12.54
CA GLY A 191 19.34 -12.39 -12.81
C GLY A 191 19.72 -12.35 -14.30
N THR A 192 18.75 -12.35 -15.20
CA THR A 192 18.95 -12.44 -16.66
C THR A 192 18.67 -11.14 -17.40
N GLY A 193 18.24 -10.09 -16.69
CA GLY A 193 17.97 -8.79 -17.27
C GLY A 193 19.23 -8.02 -17.65
N TYR A 194 19.04 -6.94 -18.40
CA TYR A 194 20.16 -6.11 -18.87
C TYR A 194 20.97 -5.49 -17.71
N LEU A 195 20.29 -4.99 -16.68
CA LEU A 195 20.96 -4.44 -15.48
C LEU A 195 21.64 -5.55 -14.67
N ASP A 196 21.01 -6.74 -14.62
CA ASP A 196 21.59 -7.90 -13.96
C ASP A 196 22.94 -8.28 -14.60
N LYS A 197 23.00 -8.26 -15.93
CA LYS A 197 24.25 -8.48 -16.67
C LYS A 197 25.33 -7.47 -16.28
N LEU A 198 24.99 -6.18 -16.13
CA LEU A 198 25.94 -5.15 -15.72
C LEU A 198 26.46 -5.38 -14.29
N MET A 199 25.63 -5.96 -13.41
CA MET A 199 26.07 -6.37 -12.06
C MET A 199 27.03 -7.55 -12.11
N VAL A 200 26.76 -8.56 -12.93
CA VAL A 200 27.65 -9.71 -13.14
C VAL A 200 28.99 -9.28 -13.73
N GLU A 201 29.00 -8.32 -14.65
CA GLU A 201 30.22 -7.73 -15.24
C GLU A 201 30.93 -6.73 -14.30
N HIS A 202 30.49 -6.60 -13.04
CA HIS A 202 31.04 -5.65 -12.04
C HIS A 202 31.02 -4.17 -12.47
N LYS A 203 30.17 -3.80 -13.42
CA LYS A 203 29.98 -2.40 -13.84
C LYS A 203 29.07 -1.63 -12.91
N LEU A 204 28.18 -2.33 -12.22
CA LEU A 204 27.28 -1.81 -11.20
C LEU A 204 27.42 -2.65 -9.92
N MET A 205 27.39 -1.99 -8.77
CA MET A 205 27.32 -2.68 -7.47
C MET A 205 25.92 -3.22 -7.17
N GLY A 206 24.89 -2.57 -7.68
CA GLY A 206 23.49 -2.94 -7.56
C GLY A 206 22.65 -2.16 -8.55
N ALA A 207 21.57 -2.73 -8.99
CA ALA A 207 20.59 -2.07 -9.85
C ALA A 207 19.19 -2.64 -9.56
N LEU A 208 18.19 -1.82 -9.77
CA LEU A 208 16.78 -2.19 -9.61
C LEU A 208 15.98 -1.44 -10.67
N ALA A 209 15.06 -2.13 -11.31
CA ALA A 209 14.03 -1.55 -12.15
C ALA A 209 12.67 -1.95 -11.57
N ILE A 210 11.78 -0.99 -11.38
CA ILE A 210 10.47 -1.22 -10.80
C ILE A 210 9.39 -0.56 -11.65
N ASN A 211 8.23 -1.17 -11.70
CA ASN A 211 6.99 -0.56 -12.15
C ASN A 211 5.98 -0.70 -11.02
N GLU A 212 5.69 0.38 -10.35
CA GLU A 212 4.70 0.43 -9.28
C GLU A 212 3.45 1.12 -9.82
N SER A 213 2.40 0.33 -10.04
CA SER A 213 1.12 0.81 -10.56
C SER A 213 0.08 0.79 -9.45
N MET A 214 -0.45 1.95 -9.10
CA MET A 214 -1.53 2.15 -8.15
C MET A 214 -2.84 2.43 -8.91
N ASN A 215 -3.96 2.55 -8.21
CA ASN A 215 -5.28 2.68 -8.86
C ASN A 215 -5.40 3.91 -9.78
N GLU A 216 -4.80 5.03 -9.41
CA GLU A 216 -4.95 6.29 -10.15
C GLU A 216 -3.71 6.68 -10.96
N ALA A 217 -2.54 6.20 -10.60
CA ALA A 217 -1.28 6.55 -11.24
C ALA A 217 -0.19 5.50 -10.96
N GLY A 218 0.96 5.63 -11.61
CA GLY A 218 2.11 4.76 -11.38
C GLY A 218 3.43 5.50 -11.44
N ILE A 219 4.48 4.78 -11.05
CA ILE A 219 5.88 5.20 -11.11
C ILE A 219 6.70 4.09 -11.77
N LEU A 220 7.58 4.49 -12.67
CA LEU A 220 8.54 3.61 -13.34
C LEU A 220 9.94 4.08 -13.07
#